data_ee49b9f98af4013ec22761deb50e9819
#
_entry.id   ee49b9f98af4013ec22761deb50e9819
#
_cell.length_a   1.000
_cell.length_b   1.000
_cell.length_c   1.000
_cell.angle_alpha   90.00
_cell.angle_beta   90.00
_cell.angle_gamma   90.00
#
_symmetry.space_group_name_H-M   'P 1'
#
loop_
_entity.id
_entity.type
_entity.pdbx_description
1 polymer ?
#
loop_
_entity_poly.entity_id
_entity_poly.type
_entity_poly.pdbx_seq_one_letter_code
_entity_poly.pdbx_strand_id
1 'polypeptide(L)'
;MRVMRFLGSLLLLLAVAACATPFRSNVARFHTLEAIPAQASFIIQPRDLSRAGSLEFQTYARQVAARMGALGFRETGDPAAAQLVVVMDYGVNDGRERIASRPGISPAFGWGWSGYGFGVPAWRRSVYWGWYDPFFWGPGWGWGWSAPEVYSFTEFASFLDLSIKRADGSATLFEGRAEARSQHNDLTRLVPGLVQAMFTDFPGRSGETVRVTIDDRGRATAAPARRSR
;
A
#
# COMPACT_ATOMS: atom_id res chain seq x y z
N MET A 1 2.02 -24.72 -38.82
CA MET A 1 2.96 -23.62 -38.46
C MET A 1 2.30 -22.31 -38.07
N ARG A 2 1.18 -21.85 -38.67
CA ARG A 2 0.49 -20.59 -38.29
C ARG A 2 -0.15 -20.66 -36.92
N VAL A 3 -0.82 -21.75 -36.56
CA VAL A 3 -1.48 -21.95 -35.25
C VAL A 3 -0.48 -21.89 -34.09
N MET A 4 0.72 -22.47 -34.25
CA MET A 4 1.76 -22.48 -33.23
C MET A 4 2.33 -21.08 -32.97
N ARG A 5 2.37 -20.21 -33.98
CA ARG A 5 2.76 -18.79 -33.83
C ARG A 5 1.73 -17.99 -33.07
N PHE A 6 0.42 -18.23 -33.30
CA PHE A 6 -0.66 -17.59 -32.55
C PHE A 6 -0.70 -18.02 -31.07
N LEU A 7 -0.47 -19.31 -30.77
CA LEU A 7 -0.36 -19.79 -29.40
C LEU A 7 0.83 -19.15 -28.66
N GLY A 8 1.98 -19.03 -29.32
CA GLY A 8 3.17 -18.39 -28.73
C GLY A 8 2.94 -16.90 -28.41
N SER A 9 2.29 -16.16 -29.33
CA SER A 9 1.96 -14.74 -29.11
C SER A 9 0.93 -14.55 -27.99
N LEU A 10 -0.05 -15.45 -27.87
CA LEU A 10 -1.06 -15.41 -26.82
C LEU A 10 -0.45 -15.72 -25.45
N LEU A 11 0.49 -16.65 -25.38
CA LEU A 11 1.21 -16.99 -24.15
C LEU A 11 2.13 -15.83 -23.68
N LEU A 12 2.75 -15.13 -24.63
CA LEU A 12 3.58 -13.95 -24.35
C LEU A 12 2.75 -12.78 -23.82
N LEU A 13 1.55 -12.56 -24.37
CA LEU A 13 0.61 -11.53 -23.89
C LEU A 13 0.10 -11.81 -22.47
N LEU A 14 -0.13 -13.08 -22.13
CA LEU A 14 -0.52 -13.50 -20.77
C LEU A 14 0.62 -13.33 -19.73
N ALA A 15 1.87 -13.45 -20.15
CA ALA A 15 3.02 -13.27 -19.26
C ALA A 15 3.27 -11.80 -18.85
N VAL A 16 2.88 -10.84 -19.68
CA VAL A 16 3.06 -9.40 -19.41
C VAL A 16 2.05 -8.86 -18.38
N ALA A 17 0.91 -9.52 -18.21
CA ALA A 17 -0.14 -9.11 -17.28
C ALA A 17 0.18 -9.36 -15.79
N ALA A 18 1.28 -10.05 -15.46
CA ALA A 18 1.58 -10.54 -14.11
C ALA A 18 2.35 -9.55 -13.22
N CYS A 19 2.68 -8.33 -13.67
CA CYS A 19 3.58 -7.41 -12.94
C CYS A 19 2.88 -6.22 -12.25
N ALA A 20 1.57 -6.27 -12.01
CA ALA A 20 0.92 -5.20 -11.26
C ALA A 20 1.28 -5.29 -9.77
N THR A 21 1.94 -4.27 -9.24
CA THR A 21 2.27 -4.20 -7.81
C THR A 21 0.99 -3.94 -7.00
N PRO A 22 0.60 -4.81 -6.06
CA PRO A 22 -0.60 -4.62 -5.28
C PRO A 22 -0.49 -3.38 -4.38
N PHE A 23 -1.59 -2.65 -4.24
CA PHE A 23 -1.65 -1.54 -3.30
C PHE A 23 -1.72 -2.08 -1.87
N ARG A 24 -0.90 -1.53 -0.97
CA ARG A 24 -0.85 -1.96 0.44
C ARG A 24 -1.03 -0.75 1.35
N SER A 25 -1.93 -0.89 2.32
CA SER A 25 -2.21 0.14 3.32
C SER A 25 -2.30 -0.48 4.71
N ASN A 26 -1.85 0.24 5.74
CA ASN A 26 -2.14 -0.10 7.13
C ASN A 26 -3.31 0.77 7.58
N VAL A 27 -4.31 0.15 8.21
CA VAL A 27 -5.53 0.83 8.66
C VAL A 27 -5.68 0.61 10.15
N ALA A 28 -5.65 1.69 10.92
CA ALA A 28 -5.98 1.71 12.35
C ALA A 28 -7.38 2.28 12.53
N ARG A 29 -8.19 1.66 13.39
CA ARG A 29 -9.57 2.05 13.63
C ARG A 29 -9.90 2.01 15.11
N PHE A 30 -10.64 3.03 15.56
CA PHE A 30 -11.21 3.11 16.90
C PHE A 30 -12.67 3.48 16.76
N HIS A 31 -13.56 2.79 17.43
CA HIS A 31 -14.99 3.07 17.30
C HIS A 31 -15.80 2.59 18.51
N THR A 32 -16.96 3.22 18.66
CA THR A 32 -18.03 2.87 19.59
C THR A 32 -19.33 2.70 18.79
N LEU A 33 -19.28 1.89 17.71
CA LEU A 33 -20.30 1.87 16.66
C LEU A 33 -21.64 1.22 17.06
N GLU A 34 -21.72 0.58 18.23
CA GLU A 34 -22.99 0.08 18.78
C GLU A 34 -24.05 1.19 18.94
N ALA A 35 -23.61 2.45 18.90
CA ALA A 35 -24.45 3.63 19.06
C ALA A 35 -24.87 4.31 17.74
N ILE A 36 -24.50 3.79 16.56
CA ILE A 36 -24.92 4.41 15.28
C ILE A 36 -26.26 3.82 14.85
N PRO A 37 -27.29 4.69 14.65
CA PRO A 37 -28.57 4.25 14.10
C PRO A 37 -28.37 3.69 12.69
N ALA A 38 -29.05 2.57 12.39
CA ALA A 38 -29.15 2.09 11.02
C ALA A 38 -29.77 3.15 10.13
N GLN A 39 -29.22 3.38 8.94
CA GLN A 39 -29.68 4.39 7.97
C GLN A 39 -29.52 5.87 8.41
N ALA A 40 -28.62 6.16 9.34
CA ALA A 40 -28.37 7.53 9.75
C ALA A 40 -27.99 8.40 8.54
N SER A 41 -28.53 9.63 8.52
CA SER A 41 -28.16 10.64 7.54
C SER A 41 -26.82 11.26 7.88
N PHE A 42 -25.99 11.54 6.86
CA PHE A 42 -24.68 12.15 7.07
C PHE A 42 -24.34 13.21 6.03
N ILE A 43 -23.43 14.10 6.43
CA ILE A 43 -22.69 15.00 5.54
C ILE A 43 -21.19 14.71 5.64
N ILE A 44 -20.43 15.09 4.60
CA ILE A 44 -18.97 15.01 4.61
C ILE A 44 -18.40 16.42 4.60
N GLN A 45 -17.44 16.65 5.50
CA GLN A 45 -16.74 17.92 5.62
C GLN A 45 -15.23 17.68 5.61
N PRO A 46 -14.43 18.58 5.00
CA PRO A 46 -12.99 18.53 5.14
C PRO A 46 -12.60 18.95 6.56
N ARG A 47 -11.48 18.42 7.06
CA ARG A 47 -10.89 18.89 8.33
C ARG A 47 -10.45 20.35 8.22
N ASP A 48 -9.84 20.72 7.09
CA ASP A 48 -9.53 22.10 6.74
C ASP A 48 -10.66 22.68 5.89
N LEU A 49 -11.44 23.57 6.50
CA LEU A 49 -12.61 24.19 5.86
C LEU A 49 -12.26 25.00 4.61
N SER A 50 -11.01 25.44 4.44
CA SER A 50 -10.57 26.12 3.22
C SER A 50 -10.66 25.22 1.98
N ARG A 51 -10.68 23.90 2.16
CA ARG A 51 -10.81 22.89 1.11
C ARG A 51 -12.26 22.54 0.74
N ALA A 52 -13.26 23.08 1.45
CA ALA A 52 -14.67 22.70 1.25
C ALA A 52 -15.16 22.92 -0.20
N GLY A 53 -14.67 23.98 -0.87
CA GLY A 53 -14.98 24.27 -2.28
C GLY A 53 -14.10 23.55 -3.31
N SER A 54 -13.11 22.78 -2.88
CA SER A 54 -12.16 22.12 -3.79
C SER A 54 -12.83 20.97 -4.56
N LEU A 55 -12.64 20.94 -5.89
CA LEU A 55 -13.10 19.84 -6.75
C LEU A 55 -12.41 18.52 -6.40
N GLU A 56 -11.15 18.60 -5.96
CA GLU A 56 -10.41 17.45 -5.48
C GLU A 56 -11.08 16.83 -4.27
N PHE A 57 -11.35 17.65 -3.23
CA PHE A 57 -12.07 17.20 -2.04
C PHE A 57 -13.41 16.58 -2.39
N GLN A 58 -14.22 17.26 -3.21
CA GLN A 58 -15.53 16.76 -3.64
C GLN A 58 -15.44 15.41 -4.36
N THR A 59 -14.38 15.19 -5.12
CA THR A 59 -14.17 13.92 -5.83
C THR A 59 -13.89 12.77 -4.87
N TYR A 60 -13.05 12.99 -3.86
CA TYR A 60 -12.76 11.97 -2.86
C TYR A 60 -13.91 11.79 -1.86
N ALA A 61 -14.59 12.86 -1.49
CA ALA A 61 -15.78 12.81 -0.63
C ALA A 61 -16.87 11.93 -1.25
N ARG A 62 -17.13 12.04 -2.57
CA ARG A 62 -18.08 11.16 -3.28
C ARG A 62 -17.71 9.69 -3.19
N GLN A 63 -16.41 9.34 -3.19
CA GLN A 63 -15.98 7.96 -3.02
C GLN A 63 -16.28 7.45 -1.61
N VAL A 64 -16.01 8.28 -0.59
CA VAL A 64 -16.37 7.97 0.81
C VAL A 64 -17.89 7.83 0.94
N ALA A 65 -18.66 8.76 0.38
CA ALA A 65 -20.13 8.72 0.39
C ALA A 65 -20.67 7.42 -0.23
N ALA A 66 -20.13 7.02 -1.38
CA ALA A 66 -20.52 5.77 -2.04
C ALA A 66 -20.26 4.53 -1.15
N ARG A 67 -19.12 4.49 -0.43
CA ARG A 67 -18.83 3.40 0.52
C ARG A 67 -19.75 3.41 1.72
N MET A 68 -20.05 4.57 2.29
CA MET A 68 -21.00 4.71 3.39
C MET A 68 -22.41 4.35 2.95
N GLY A 69 -22.81 4.75 1.72
CA GLY A 69 -24.10 4.36 1.16
C GLY A 69 -24.24 2.84 1.00
N ALA A 70 -23.17 2.14 0.59
CA ALA A 70 -23.15 0.69 0.52
C ALA A 70 -23.29 0.01 1.91
N LEU A 71 -22.96 0.71 2.99
CA LEU A 71 -23.16 0.27 4.38
C LEU A 71 -24.56 0.66 4.93
N GLY A 72 -25.42 1.32 4.12
CA GLY A 72 -26.77 1.68 4.50
C GLY A 72 -26.94 3.08 5.05
N PHE A 73 -25.89 3.90 5.13
CA PHE A 73 -25.99 5.31 5.51
C PHE A 73 -26.54 6.16 4.36
N ARG A 74 -27.15 7.29 4.67
CA ARG A 74 -27.78 8.16 3.68
C ARG A 74 -27.12 9.53 3.64
N GLU A 75 -26.49 9.87 2.52
CA GLU A 75 -25.95 11.21 2.33
C GLU A 75 -27.10 12.24 2.22
N THR A 76 -26.93 13.39 2.87
CA THR A 76 -27.83 14.54 2.75
C THR A 76 -27.06 15.79 2.36
N GLY A 77 -27.69 16.65 1.58
CA GLY A 77 -27.14 17.97 1.24
C GLY A 77 -27.44 19.03 2.29
N ASP A 78 -28.36 18.76 3.23
CA ASP A 78 -28.77 19.70 4.28
C ASP A 78 -28.04 19.39 5.60
N PRO A 79 -27.14 20.27 6.07
CA PRO A 79 -26.45 20.06 7.34
C PRO A 79 -27.38 19.95 8.54
N ALA A 80 -28.55 20.62 8.50
CA ALA A 80 -29.52 20.57 9.59
C ALA A 80 -30.27 19.23 9.68
N ALA A 81 -30.36 18.50 8.54
CA ALA A 81 -30.97 17.17 8.47
C ALA A 81 -29.97 16.04 8.74
N ALA A 82 -28.69 16.34 8.85
CA ALA A 82 -27.68 15.35 9.11
C ALA A 82 -27.66 14.92 10.57
N GLN A 83 -27.63 13.60 10.80
CA GLN A 83 -27.43 13.00 12.12
C GLN A 83 -25.97 12.78 12.44
N LEU A 84 -25.15 12.66 11.39
CA LEU A 84 -23.72 12.41 11.48
C LEU A 84 -22.94 13.41 10.63
N VAL A 85 -21.76 13.77 11.12
CA VAL A 85 -20.76 14.54 10.37
C VAL A 85 -19.54 13.65 10.17
N VAL A 86 -19.20 13.40 8.92
CA VAL A 86 -17.97 12.71 8.53
C VAL A 86 -16.91 13.76 8.22
N VAL A 87 -15.91 13.85 9.07
CA VAL A 87 -14.75 14.73 8.84
C VAL A 87 -13.67 13.94 8.14
N MET A 88 -13.25 14.42 6.97
CA MET A 88 -12.23 13.78 6.15
C MET A 88 -11.00 14.67 6.01
N ASP A 89 -9.83 14.05 6.14
CA ASP A 89 -8.54 14.65 5.82
C ASP A 89 -7.70 13.65 5.02
N TYR A 90 -6.92 14.15 4.07
CA TYR A 90 -6.05 13.32 3.25
C TYR A 90 -4.85 14.13 2.79
N GLY A 91 -3.78 13.41 2.52
CA GLY A 91 -2.55 14.04 2.05
C GLY A 91 -1.44 13.06 1.79
N VAL A 92 -0.30 13.63 1.44
CA VAL A 92 0.97 12.94 1.28
C VAL A 92 2.03 13.74 2.01
N ASN A 93 2.91 13.07 2.73
CA ASN A 93 4.02 13.72 3.43
C ASN A 93 5.13 14.06 2.44
N ASP A 94 6.03 14.96 2.86
CA ASP A 94 7.30 15.16 2.18
C ASP A 94 8.03 13.83 2.05
N GLY A 95 8.55 13.56 0.86
CA GLY A 95 9.25 12.31 0.59
C GLY A 95 10.48 12.14 1.48
N ARG A 96 10.74 10.91 1.91
CA ARG A 96 11.95 10.54 2.63
C ARG A 96 12.85 9.72 1.73
N GLU A 97 14.11 10.11 1.65
CA GLU A 97 15.11 9.31 0.95
C GLU A 97 15.36 8.01 1.72
N ARG A 98 15.29 6.90 1.01
CA ARG A 98 15.58 5.56 1.50
C ARG A 98 16.74 5.00 0.69
N ILE A 99 17.69 4.42 1.38
CA ILE A 99 18.81 3.72 0.77
C ILE A 99 18.51 2.23 0.86
N ALA A 100 18.59 1.53 -0.27
CA ALA A 100 18.46 0.10 -0.35
C ALA A 100 19.66 -0.48 -1.10
N SER A 101 20.10 -1.66 -0.68
CA SER A 101 21.13 -2.42 -1.38
C SER A 101 20.50 -3.66 -2.01
N ARG A 102 20.81 -3.90 -3.28
CA ARG A 102 20.54 -5.18 -3.93
C ARG A 102 21.82 -6.00 -3.93
N PRO A 103 21.77 -7.29 -3.56
CA PRO A 103 22.89 -8.18 -3.83
C PRO A 103 23.19 -8.14 -5.33
N GLY A 104 24.41 -7.81 -5.71
CA GLY A 104 24.83 -7.86 -7.10
C GLY A 104 24.65 -9.28 -7.63
N ILE A 105 23.82 -9.48 -8.63
CA ILE A 105 23.73 -10.73 -9.36
C ILE A 105 24.90 -10.72 -10.33
N SER A 106 25.98 -11.39 -9.96
CA SER A 106 27.02 -11.67 -10.94
C SER A 106 26.43 -12.61 -11.99
N PRO A 107 26.46 -12.30 -13.28
CA PRO A 107 26.08 -13.22 -14.34
C PRO A 107 27.16 -14.29 -14.56
N ALA A 108 27.73 -14.82 -13.49
CA ALA A 108 28.61 -15.98 -13.53
C ALA A 108 27.81 -17.27 -13.65
N PHE A 109 26.78 -17.30 -14.51
CA PHE A 109 26.38 -18.48 -15.23
C PHE A 109 27.33 -18.67 -16.43
N GLY A 110 28.65 -18.59 -16.19
CA GLY A 110 29.65 -19.06 -17.09
C GLY A 110 29.60 -20.59 -17.09
N TRP A 111 29.37 -21.14 -18.23
CA TRP A 111 29.64 -22.52 -18.56
C TRP A 111 31.10 -22.85 -18.21
N GLY A 112 31.35 -23.27 -16.98
CA GLY A 112 32.61 -23.71 -16.46
C GLY A 112 32.55 -25.20 -16.20
N TRP A 113 33.02 -25.95 -17.13
CA TRP A 113 33.20 -27.40 -17.11
C TRP A 113 34.14 -27.82 -15.98
N SER A 114 33.63 -28.79 -15.21
CA SER A 114 34.33 -29.83 -14.42
C SER A 114 35.57 -29.48 -13.60
N GLY A 115 35.37 -29.58 -12.30
CA GLY A 115 36.42 -29.89 -11.32
C GLY A 115 35.78 -30.71 -10.20
N TYR A 116 36.20 -31.95 -10.10
CA TYR A 116 35.80 -32.92 -9.08
C TYR A 116 35.92 -32.33 -7.67
N GLY A 117 34.83 -32.21 -6.92
CA GLY A 117 34.87 -31.80 -5.52
C GLY A 117 33.48 -31.64 -4.95
N PHE A 118 33.05 -32.62 -4.21
CA PHE A 118 31.87 -32.72 -3.32
C PHE A 118 31.00 -31.48 -3.13
N GLY A 119 29.97 -31.39 -3.84
CA GLY A 119 28.54 -31.26 -3.56
C GLY A 119 28.03 -30.20 -2.59
N VAL A 120 28.54 -28.96 -2.57
CA VAL A 120 27.78 -27.82 -2.00
C VAL A 120 27.55 -26.78 -3.09
N PRO A 121 26.28 -26.39 -3.36
CA PRO A 121 26.00 -25.39 -4.34
C PRO A 121 26.75 -24.09 -4.03
N ALA A 122 27.40 -23.49 -5.01
CA ALA A 122 28.30 -22.34 -4.88
C ALA A 122 27.63 -21.13 -4.18
N TRP A 123 26.30 -20.99 -4.22
CA TRP A 123 25.56 -19.96 -3.53
C TRP A 123 25.61 -20.08 -2.00
N ARG A 124 25.74 -21.33 -1.47
CA ARG A 124 25.80 -21.56 -0.02
C ARG A 124 27.17 -21.23 0.58
N ARG A 125 28.20 -21.29 -0.21
CA ARG A 125 29.57 -21.00 0.21
C ARG A 125 29.85 -19.49 0.24
N SER A 126 29.19 -18.74 -0.63
CA SER A 126 29.34 -17.28 -0.76
C SER A 126 28.73 -16.51 0.40
N VAL A 127 27.66 -17.04 1.03
CA VAL A 127 26.92 -16.33 2.09
C VAL A 127 27.61 -16.41 3.45
N TYR A 128 28.42 -17.44 3.71
CA TYR A 128 28.97 -17.68 5.05
C TYR A 128 30.41 -17.23 5.26
N TRP A 129 31.24 -17.08 4.22
CA TRP A 129 32.68 -16.85 4.36
C TRP A 129 33.18 -15.53 3.74
N GLY A 130 32.38 -14.79 3.01
CA GLY A 130 32.82 -13.61 2.24
C GLY A 130 32.74 -12.26 2.95
N TRP A 131 32.19 -12.19 4.16
CA TRP A 131 31.95 -10.90 4.80
C TRP A 131 33.03 -10.41 5.76
N TYR A 132 34.03 -11.24 6.08
CA TYR A 132 35.05 -10.87 7.08
C TYR A 132 36.50 -11.20 6.68
N ASP A 133 36.80 -11.53 5.43
CA ASP A 133 38.18 -11.79 5.03
C ASP A 133 38.77 -10.59 4.27
N PRO A 134 39.62 -9.76 4.92
CA PRO A 134 40.30 -8.64 4.27
C PRO A 134 41.32 -9.05 3.21
N PHE A 135 41.66 -10.36 3.12
CA PHE A 135 42.59 -10.86 2.13
C PHE A 135 41.98 -11.06 0.72
N PHE A 136 40.65 -11.07 0.62
CA PHE A 136 39.94 -11.18 -0.67
C PHE A 136 39.77 -9.84 -1.40
N TRP A 137 40.14 -8.74 -0.80
CA TRP A 137 40.04 -7.37 -1.35
C TRP A 137 41.34 -6.83 -1.96
N GLY A 138 42.32 -7.71 -2.25
CA GLY A 138 43.58 -7.30 -2.89
C GLY A 138 43.36 -6.88 -4.34
N PRO A 139 44.06 -5.81 -4.81
CA PRO A 139 43.92 -5.26 -6.17
C PRO A 139 44.65 -6.12 -7.20
N GLY A 140 44.20 -7.37 -7.47
CA GLY A 140 44.98 -8.19 -8.37
C GLY A 140 44.30 -9.32 -9.11
N TRP A 141 43.14 -9.78 -8.68
CA TRP A 141 42.49 -10.92 -9.33
C TRP A 141 41.06 -10.55 -9.70
N GLY A 142 40.93 -9.92 -10.87
CA GLY A 142 39.67 -9.43 -11.43
C GLY A 142 38.73 -10.54 -11.90
N TRP A 143 38.07 -11.22 -10.99
CA TRP A 143 36.91 -12.04 -11.26
C TRP A 143 35.71 -11.43 -10.53
N GLY A 144 35.07 -10.50 -11.20
CA GLY A 144 33.71 -9.99 -11.12
C GLY A 144 32.88 -10.26 -9.87
N TRP A 145 33.23 -9.74 -8.72
CA TRP A 145 32.30 -9.56 -7.63
C TRP A 145 31.52 -8.27 -7.92
N SER A 146 30.29 -8.42 -8.37
CA SER A 146 29.40 -7.27 -8.47
C SER A 146 29.23 -6.71 -7.06
N ALA A 147 29.81 -5.55 -6.80
CA ALA A 147 29.53 -4.81 -5.57
C ALA A 147 28.01 -4.69 -5.39
N PRO A 148 27.49 -4.80 -4.16
CA PRO A 148 26.08 -4.61 -3.93
C PRO A 148 25.70 -3.23 -4.49
N GLU A 149 24.74 -3.21 -5.40
CA GLU A 149 24.23 -1.97 -5.97
C GLU A 149 23.47 -1.24 -4.88
N VAL A 150 24.02 -0.12 -4.42
CA VAL A 150 23.35 0.79 -3.48
C VAL A 150 22.60 1.81 -4.30
N TYR A 151 21.28 1.85 -4.13
CA TYR A 151 20.43 2.83 -4.79
C TYR A 151 19.59 3.57 -3.75
N SER A 152 19.36 4.84 -3.99
CA SER A 152 18.42 5.64 -3.22
C SER A 152 17.11 5.79 -3.97
N PHE A 153 16.02 5.85 -3.22
CA PHE A 153 14.70 6.17 -3.76
C PHE A 153 13.92 6.99 -2.73
N THR A 154 13.04 7.85 -3.22
CA THR A 154 12.15 8.62 -2.36
C THR A 154 10.91 7.82 -2.04
N GLU A 155 10.63 7.62 -0.74
CA GLU A 155 9.42 7.00 -0.24
C GLU A 155 8.48 8.07 0.29
N PHE A 156 7.24 8.10 -0.21
CA PHE A 156 6.16 8.97 0.24
C PHE A 156 5.20 8.18 1.12
N ALA A 157 4.71 8.81 2.20
CA ALA A 157 3.64 8.27 3.02
C ALA A 157 2.37 9.08 2.74
N SER A 158 1.37 8.44 2.14
CA SER A 158 0.03 8.99 1.93
C SER A 158 -0.91 8.53 3.03
N PHE A 159 -1.87 9.38 3.38
CA PHE A 159 -2.83 9.08 4.43
C PHE A 159 -4.24 9.52 4.08
N LEU A 160 -5.21 8.85 4.71
CA LEU A 160 -6.62 9.21 4.77
C LEU A 160 -7.07 9.07 6.21
N ASP A 161 -7.51 10.16 6.80
CA ASP A 161 -8.15 10.21 8.12
C ASP A 161 -9.65 10.41 7.95
N LEU A 162 -10.45 9.57 8.61
CA LEU A 162 -11.89 9.70 8.70
C LEU A 162 -12.31 9.71 10.16
N SER A 163 -13.16 10.68 10.51
CA SER A 163 -13.81 10.75 11.82
C SER A 163 -15.30 10.90 11.62
N ILE A 164 -16.09 10.00 12.22
CA ILE A 164 -17.57 10.08 12.20
C ILE A 164 -18.01 10.55 13.57
N LYS A 165 -18.71 11.69 13.59
CA LYS A 165 -19.20 12.33 14.79
C LYS A 165 -20.71 12.46 14.75
N ARG A 166 -21.37 12.55 15.89
CA ARG A 166 -22.75 13.02 15.95
C ARG A 166 -22.82 14.48 15.50
N ALA A 167 -23.90 14.85 14.79
CA ALA A 167 -24.06 16.20 14.27
C ALA A 167 -24.19 17.26 15.40
N ASP A 168 -24.68 16.83 16.58
CA ASP A 168 -24.75 17.67 17.78
C ASP A 168 -23.40 17.88 18.47
N GLY A 169 -22.34 17.24 17.97
CA GLY A 169 -20.99 17.32 18.55
C GLY A 169 -20.80 16.54 19.85
N SER A 170 -21.81 15.79 20.33
CA SER A 170 -21.80 15.13 21.64
C SER A 170 -20.80 13.96 21.71
N ALA A 171 -20.54 13.28 20.58
CA ALA A 171 -19.67 12.12 20.58
C ALA A 171 -18.98 11.87 19.23
N THR A 172 -17.74 11.41 19.28
CA THR A 172 -17.06 10.78 18.16
C THR A 172 -17.34 9.29 18.20
N LEU A 173 -17.89 8.74 17.11
CA LEU A 173 -18.35 7.36 17.02
C LEU A 173 -17.35 6.46 16.32
N PHE A 174 -16.55 7.03 15.42
CA PHE A 174 -15.51 6.33 14.68
C PHE A 174 -14.34 7.27 14.37
N GLU A 175 -13.14 6.74 14.49
CA GLU A 175 -11.91 7.34 14.01
C GLU A 175 -11.09 6.27 13.29
N GLY A 176 -10.69 6.57 12.06
CA GLY A 176 -9.89 5.68 11.26
C GLY A 176 -8.78 6.42 10.55
N ARG A 177 -7.59 5.80 10.49
CA ARG A 177 -6.44 6.28 9.73
C ARG A 177 -5.94 5.17 8.83
N ALA A 178 -5.96 5.41 7.53
CA ALA A 178 -5.34 4.54 6.53
C ALA A 178 -4.05 5.20 6.03
N GLU A 179 -2.94 4.45 6.04
CA GLU A 179 -1.64 4.91 5.56
C GLU A 179 -1.08 3.94 4.52
N ALA A 180 -0.58 4.48 3.41
CA ALA A 180 0.15 3.72 2.40
C ALA A 180 1.51 4.34 2.12
N ARG A 181 2.49 3.50 1.80
CA ARG A 181 3.82 3.94 1.40
C ARG A 181 4.03 3.59 -0.07
N SER A 182 4.52 4.56 -0.83
CA SER A 182 4.77 4.40 -2.26
C SER A 182 5.95 5.24 -2.72
N GLN A 183 6.44 4.97 -3.92
CA GLN A 183 7.42 5.82 -4.60
C GLN A 183 6.75 6.94 -5.42
N HIS A 184 5.42 7.02 -5.36
CA HIS A 184 4.62 8.02 -6.05
C HIS A 184 3.88 8.87 -5.02
N ASN A 185 3.74 10.16 -5.30
CA ASN A 185 3.01 11.14 -4.48
C ASN A 185 1.66 11.55 -5.10
N ASP A 186 1.22 10.85 -6.13
CA ASP A 186 -0.01 11.16 -6.85
C ASP A 186 -1.25 10.74 -6.04
N LEU A 187 -1.91 11.74 -5.44
CA LEU A 187 -3.11 11.54 -4.62
C LEU A 187 -4.28 10.97 -5.42
N THR A 188 -4.36 11.25 -6.73
CA THR A 188 -5.46 10.75 -7.56
C THR A 188 -5.43 9.23 -7.71
N ARG A 189 -4.25 8.62 -7.58
CA ARG A 189 -4.04 7.17 -7.56
C ARG A 189 -4.11 6.58 -6.15
N LEU A 190 -3.63 7.32 -5.16
CA LEU A 190 -3.44 6.81 -3.80
C LEU A 190 -4.73 6.87 -2.97
N VAL A 191 -5.49 7.99 -3.04
CA VAL A 191 -6.69 8.18 -2.22
C VAL A 191 -7.78 7.15 -2.50
N PRO A 192 -8.09 6.76 -3.75
CA PRO A 192 -9.07 5.69 -4.00
C PRO A 192 -8.70 4.36 -3.32
N GLY A 193 -7.42 4.00 -3.32
CA GLY A 193 -6.93 2.82 -2.61
C GLY A 193 -7.04 2.95 -1.09
N LEU A 194 -6.75 4.14 -0.53
CA LEU A 194 -6.89 4.41 0.90
C LEU A 194 -8.36 4.37 1.33
N VAL A 195 -9.28 4.93 0.53
CA VAL A 195 -10.73 4.84 0.78
C VAL A 195 -11.18 3.39 0.76
N GLN A 196 -10.78 2.62 -0.25
CA GLN A 196 -11.13 1.20 -0.30
C GLN A 196 -10.57 0.44 0.90
N ALA A 197 -9.33 0.68 1.29
CA ALA A 197 -8.70 0.04 2.45
C ALA A 197 -9.42 0.42 3.76
N MET A 198 -9.82 1.69 3.92
CA MET A 198 -10.55 2.18 5.09
C MET A 198 -11.86 1.43 5.31
N PHE A 199 -12.59 1.12 4.23
CA PHE A 199 -13.89 0.47 4.28
C PHE A 199 -13.84 -1.06 4.12
N THR A 200 -12.66 -1.66 3.91
CA THR A 200 -12.51 -3.12 3.89
C THR A 200 -12.76 -3.68 5.29
N ASP A 201 -13.71 -4.62 5.41
CA ASP A 201 -14.15 -5.21 6.69
C ASP A 201 -14.58 -4.13 7.74
N PHE A 202 -15.21 -3.06 7.25
CA PHE A 202 -15.71 -1.99 8.13
C PHE A 202 -16.86 -2.48 9.03
N PRO A 203 -16.89 -2.13 10.32
CA PRO A 203 -15.96 -1.28 11.06
C PRO A 203 -14.70 -1.99 11.55
N GLY A 204 -14.63 -3.31 11.52
CA GLY A 204 -13.55 -4.10 12.06
C GLY A 204 -13.56 -4.17 13.60
N ARG A 205 -12.40 -4.39 14.20
CA ARG A 205 -12.23 -4.36 15.66
C ARG A 205 -11.67 -3.01 16.10
N SER A 206 -12.28 -2.43 17.13
CA SER A 206 -11.78 -1.19 17.73
C SER A 206 -10.39 -1.41 18.36
N GLY A 207 -9.45 -0.50 18.10
CA GLY A 207 -8.08 -0.56 18.59
C GLY A 207 -7.15 -1.49 17.81
N GLU A 208 -7.61 -2.08 16.68
CA GLU A 208 -6.80 -2.95 15.86
C GLU A 208 -6.20 -2.19 14.66
N THR A 209 -4.95 -2.55 14.32
CA THR A 209 -4.32 -2.12 13.07
C THR A 209 -4.24 -3.32 12.13
N VAL A 210 -4.86 -3.20 10.97
CA VAL A 210 -4.85 -4.23 9.93
C VAL A 210 -4.05 -3.76 8.72
N ARG A 211 -3.41 -4.70 8.04
CA ARG A 211 -2.82 -4.47 6.72
C ARG A 211 -3.82 -4.89 5.66
N VAL A 212 -4.22 -3.95 4.82
CA VAL A 212 -5.08 -4.20 3.67
C VAL A 212 -4.22 -4.25 2.41
N THR A 213 -4.40 -5.30 1.63
CA THR A 213 -3.78 -5.47 0.31
C THR A 213 -4.87 -5.49 -0.73
N ILE A 214 -4.74 -4.64 -1.75
CA ILE A 214 -5.68 -4.57 -2.89
C ILE A 214 -4.93 -5.07 -4.11
N ASP A 215 -5.44 -6.13 -4.74
CA ASP A 215 -4.86 -6.73 -5.93
C ASP A 215 -5.21 -5.90 -7.19
N ASP A 216 -4.63 -6.29 -8.32
CA ASP A 216 -4.85 -5.69 -9.65
C ASP A 216 -6.30 -5.80 -10.14
N ARG A 217 -7.09 -6.73 -9.57
CA ARG A 217 -8.52 -6.91 -9.85
C ARG A 217 -9.40 -6.10 -8.90
N GLY A 218 -8.81 -5.26 -8.06
CA GLY A 218 -9.54 -4.44 -7.08
C GLY A 218 -10.08 -5.21 -5.87
N ARG A 219 -9.66 -6.47 -5.64
CA ARG A 219 -10.07 -7.23 -4.46
C ARG A 219 -9.20 -6.84 -3.28
N ALA A 220 -9.84 -6.46 -2.19
CA ALA A 220 -9.17 -6.12 -0.95
C ALA A 220 -9.15 -7.31 0.01
N THR A 221 -8.03 -7.52 0.68
CA THR A 221 -7.85 -8.54 1.72
C THR A 221 -7.21 -7.89 2.92
N ALA A 222 -7.81 -8.06 4.11
CA ALA A 222 -7.26 -7.57 5.37
C ALA A 222 -6.56 -8.69 6.14
N ALA A 223 -5.44 -8.36 6.77
CA ALA A 223 -4.70 -9.24 7.67
C ALA A 223 -4.15 -8.43 8.85
N PRO A 224 -3.95 -9.02 10.04
CA PRO A 224 -3.33 -8.33 11.17
C PRO A 224 -1.98 -7.73 10.76
N ALA A 225 -1.73 -6.48 11.12
CA ALA A 225 -0.44 -5.85 10.87
C ALA A 225 0.61 -6.52 11.77
N ARG A 226 1.63 -7.17 11.17
CA ARG A 226 2.76 -7.70 11.95
C ARG A 226 3.48 -6.55 12.63
N ARG A 227 3.56 -6.55 13.95
CA ARG A 227 4.46 -5.65 14.67
C ARG A 227 5.89 -5.99 14.23
N SER A 228 6.58 -5.06 13.59
CA SER A 228 8.03 -5.14 13.42
C SER A 228 8.65 -5.08 14.83
N ARG A 229 9.29 -6.16 15.25
CA ARG A 229 10.17 -6.16 16.42
C ARG A 229 11.44 -5.41 16.09
#